data_fe1000ef54b5518aeee3426c3e10a4c1
#
_entry.id   fe1000ef54b5518aeee3426c3e10a4c1
#
_cell.length_a   1.000
_cell.length_b   1.000
_cell.length_c   1.000
_cell.angle_alpha   90.00
_cell.angle_beta   90.00
_cell.angle_gamma   90.00
#
_symmetry.space_group_name_H-M   'P 1'
#
loop_
_entity.id
_entity.type
_entity.pdbx_description
1 polymer ?
#
loop_
_entity_poly.entity_id
_entity_poly.type
_entity_poly.pdbx_seq_one_letter_code
_entity_poly.pdbx_strand_id
1 'polypeptide(L)'
;DIQRIDKGVYKFCGYKNHREAISYILGADINLIFLNDDPISTFSFTGKLFELLRAGKPILAMGPKKCIIEDLLKETGAGKYAWIKDKDQIKMKINELLTDTSSFSIQTDIIKQYSRAETCKTLLSIYERGQISNS
;
A
#
# COMPACT_ATOMS: atom_id res chain seq x y z
N ASP A 1 8.40 13.26 -16.96
CA ASP A 1 9.44 14.28 -16.73
C ASP A 1 8.93 15.29 -15.72
N ILE A 2 9.42 15.22 -14.48
CA ILE A 2 9.05 16.14 -13.38
C ILE A 2 9.26 17.62 -13.74
N GLN A 3 10.18 17.91 -14.64
CA GLN A 3 10.48 19.28 -15.09
C GLN A 3 9.34 19.96 -15.86
N ARG A 4 8.32 19.19 -16.31
CA ARG A 4 7.14 19.70 -17.02
C ARG A 4 5.94 20.00 -16.11
N ILE A 5 6.05 19.70 -14.83
CA ILE A 5 4.98 19.97 -13.86
C ILE A 5 5.19 21.34 -13.27
N ASP A 6 4.13 22.12 -13.14
CA ASP A 6 4.18 23.43 -12.49
C ASP A 6 4.76 23.28 -11.07
N LYS A 7 5.80 24.07 -10.77
CA LYS A 7 6.51 24.02 -9.48
C LYS A 7 5.62 24.34 -8.27
N GLY A 8 4.45 24.94 -8.49
CA GLY A 8 3.46 25.19 -7.44
C GLY A 8 2.66 23.94 -7.05
N VAL A 9 2.64 22.88 -7.88
CA VAL A 9 1.81 21.70 -7.71
C VAL A 9 2.53 20.57 -6.96
N TYR A 10 3.86 20.57 -6.91
CA TYR A 10 4.64 19.55 -6.21
C TYR A 10 5.77 20.13 -5.39
N LYS A 11 6.15 19.41 -4.35
CA LYS A 11 7.32 19.70 -3.53
C LYS A 11 8.25 18.48 -3.49
N PHE A 12 9.44 18.62 -4.04
CA PHE A 12 10.49 17.61 -3.89
C PHE A 12 11.19 17.80 -2.54
N CYS A 13 11.01 16.84 -1.62
CA CYS A 13 11.51 16.93 -0.25
C CYS A 13 12.92 16.35 -0.07
N GLY A 14 13.52 15.78 -1.12
CA GLY A 14 14.83 15.12 -1.03
C GLY A 14 14.79 13.87 -0.15
N TYR A 15 15.99 13.38 0.19
CA TYR A 15 16.11 12.27 1.13
C TYR A 15 15.66 12.69 2.53
N LYS A 16 14.85 11.84 3.16
CA LYS A 16 14.36 12.00 4.53
C LYS A 16 14.77 10.80 5.37
N ASN A 17 15.13 11.04 6.63
CA ASN A 17 15.29 9.93 7.56
C ASN A 17 13.93 9.24 7.82
N HIS A 18 13.97 8.03 8.37
CA HIS A 18 12.77 7.22 8.56
C HIS A 18 11.68 7.93 9.38
N ARG A 19 12.07 8.65 10.44
CA ARG A 19 11.12 9.36 11.32
C ARG A 19 10.43 10.51 10.60
N GLU A 20 11.16 11.28 9.82
CA GLU A 20 10.60 12.35 8.98
C GLU A 20 9.67 11.78 7.90
N ALA A 21 10.07 10.68 7.24
CA ALA A 21 9.25 10.01 6.23
C ALA A 21 7.90 9.55 6.81
N ILE A 22 7.89 8.97 8.01
CA ILE A 22 6.66 8.59 8.71
C ILE A 22 5.78 9.82 9.01
N SER A 23 6.36 10.95 9.40
CA SER A 23 5.58 12.19 9.63
C SER A 23 4.87 12.67 8.36
N TYR A 24 5.51 12.58 7.20
CA TYR A 24 4.89 12.90 5.90
C TYR A 24 3.76 11.92 5.58
N ILE A 25 3.95 10.62 5.80
CA ILE A 25 2.93 9.59 5.57
C ILE A 25 1.69 9.84 6.43
N LEU A 26 1.88 10.15 7.72
CA LEU A 26 0.78 10.42 8.65
C LEU A 26 0.07 11.74 8.37
N GLY A 27 0.77 12.74 7.83
CA GLY A 27 0.22 14.03 7.46
C GLY A 27 -0.44 14.10 6.08
N ALA A 28 -0.33 13.05 5.27
CA ALA A 28 -0.93 13.03 3.93
C ALA A 28 -2.44 12.72 3.99
N ASP A 29 -3.20 13.32 3.07
CA ASP A 29 -4.60 12.97 2.84
C ASP A 29 -4.71 11.64 2.09
N ILE A 30 -3.84 11.42 1.09
CA ILE A 30 -3.71 10.18 0.33
C ILE A 30 -2.23 9.85 0.17
N ASN A 31 -1.85 8.62 0.47
CA ASN A 31 -0.52 8.09 0.19
C ASN A 31 -0.50 7.39 -1.18
N LEU A 32 0.55 7.61 -1.96
CA LEU A 32 0.70 7.05 -3.29
C LEU A 32 1.77 5.94 -3.30
N ILE A 33 1.48 4.84 -4.00
CA ILE A 33 2.44 3.79 -4.34
C ILE A 33 2.50 3.64 -5.85
N PHE A 34 3.71 3.71 -6.40
CA PHE A 34 3.97 3.42 -7.80
C PHE A 34 4.70 2.09 -7.91
N LEU A 35 4.17 1.19 -8.72
CA LEU A 35 4.76 -0.09 -9.06
C LEU A 35 5.17 -0.06 -10.52
N ASN A 36 6.23 -0.78 -10.85
CA ASN A 36 6.61 -0.96 -12.25
C ASN A 36 5.52 -1.75 -12.99
N ASP A 37 5.30 -1.42 -14.26
CA ASP A 37 4.38 -2.17 -15.11
C ASP A 37 5.10 -3.39 -15.72
N ASP A 38 5.47 -4.33 -14.86
CA ASP A 38 6.18 -5.55 -15.21
C ASP A 38 5.56 -6.79 -14.52
N PRO A 39 5.86 -8.02 -15.02
CA PRO A 39 5.32 -9.25 -14.46
C PRO A 39 5.69 -9.50 -12.99
N ILE A 40 6.85 -9.04 -12.53
CA ILE A 40 7.33 -9.25 -11.16
C ILE A 40 6.47 -8.44 -10.19
N SER A 41 6.18 -7.19 -10.54
CA SER A 41 5.35 -6.30 -9.74
C SER A 41 3.90 -6.79 -9.57
N THR A 42 3.43 -7.67 -10.47
CA THR A 42 2.10 -8.29 -10.38
C THR A 42 1.94 -9.13 -9.10
N PHE A 43 3.01 -9.78 -8.64
CA PHE A 43 2.98 -10.74 -7.53
C PHE A 43 3.83 -10.28 -6.34
N SER A 44 4.30 -9.03 -6.33
CA SER A 44 5.21 -8.54 -5.29
C SER A 44 4.54 -7.55 -4.35
N PHE A 45 4.72 -7.75 -3.05
CA PHE A 45 4.45 -6.72 -2.05
C PHE A 45 5.72 -5.89 -1.81
N THR A 46 5.56 -4.59 -1.75
CA THR A 46 6.65 -3.70 -1.34
C THR A 46 6.64 -3.52 0.18
N GLY A 47 7.81 -3.46 0.81
CA GLY A 47 7.89 -3.17 2.26
C GLY A 47 7.20 -1.86 2.63
N LYS A 48 7.21 -0.88 1.72
CA LYS A 48 6.53 0.41 1.88
C LYS A 48 5.02 0.28 2.05
N LEU A 49 4.39 -0.67 1.36
CA LEU A 49 2.95 -0.90 1.47
C LEU A 49 2.52 -1.18 2.91
N PHE A 50 3.26 -2.02 3.64
CA PHE A 50 2.93 -2.35 5.03
C PHE A 50 3.12 -1.17 5.99
N GLU A 51 4.07 -0.28 5.72
CA GLU A 51 4.21 0.99 6.46
C GLU A 51 2.98 1.88 6.24
N LEU A 52 2.52 2.01 4.99
CA LEU A 52 1.34 2.81 4.65
C LEU A 52 0.05 2.22 5.23
N LEU A 53 -0.13 0.89 5.18
CA LEU A 53 -1.26 0.21 5.81
C LEU A 53 -1.32 0.50 7.32
N ARG A 54 -0.17 0.45 8.01
CA ARG A 54 -0.09 0.75 9.45
C ARG A 54 -0.34 2.22 9.78
N ALA A 55 -0.06 3.13 8.85
CA ALA A 55 -0.32 4.56 9.03
C ALA A 55 -1.82 4.90 9.06
N GLY A 56 -2.67 4.01 8.55
CA GLY A 56 -4.11 4.19 8.60
C GLY A 56 -4.63 5.34 7.74
N LYS A 57 -3.92 5.71 6.69
CA LYS A 57 -4.32 6.75 5.73
C LYS A 57 -4.71 6.12 4.40
N PRO A 58 -5.60 6.75 3.62
CA PRO A 58 -5.97 6.27 2.30
C PRO A 58 -4.76 6.02 1.41
N ILE A 59 -4.76 4.89 0.69
CA ILE A 59 -3.69 4.51 -0.23
C ILE A 59 -4.25 4.46 -1.65
N LEU A 60 -3.58 5.12 -2.60
CA LEU A 60 -3.75 4.86 -4.02
C LEU A 60 -2.50 4.15 -4.54
N ALA A 61 -2.65 2.89 -4.91
CA ALA A 61 -1.60 2.15 -5.58
C ALA A 61 -1.82 2.15 -7.10
N MET A 62 -0.74 2.35 -7.85
CA MET A 62 -0.76 2.35 -9.31
C MET A 62 0.34 1.41 -9.83
N GLY A 63 -0.01 0.56 -10.80
CA GLY A 63 0.92 -0.43 -11.32
C GLY A 63 0.36 -1.22 -12.50
N PRO A 64 0.74 -2.51 -12.67
CA PRO A 64 0.26 -3.38 -13.73
C PRO A 64 -1.27 -3.49 -13.76
N LYS A 65 -1.84 -3.91 -14.88
CA LYS A 65 -3.30 -4.08 -15.04
C LYS A 65 -3.92 -5.03 -14.02
N LYS A 66 -3.14 -6.01 -13.53
CA LYS A 66 -3.51 -6.93 -12.44
C LYS A 66 -2.38 -6.96 -11.43
N CYS A 67 -2.72 -6.87 -10.15
CA CYS A 67 -1.72 -6.91 -9.07
C CYS A 67 -2.36 -7.40 -7.77
N ILE A 68 -1.64 -8.24 -7.02
CA ILE A 68 -2.10 -8.74 -5.71
C ILE A 68 -2.33 -7.62 -4.69
N ILE A 69 -1.71 -6.46 -4.89
CA ILE A 69 -1.92 -5.27 -4.05
C ILE A 69 -3.36 -4.76 -4.17
N GLU A 70 -4.00 -4.91 -5.33
CA GLU A 70 -5.41 -4.56 -5.51
C GLU A 70 -6.31 -5.35 -4.57
N ASP A 71 -6.09 -6.67 -4.49
CA ASP A 71 -6.88 -7.55 -3.64
C ASP A 71 -6.65 -7.22 -2.16
N LEU A 72 -5.40 -6.99 -1.76
CA LEU A 72 -5.06 -6.58 -0.40
C LEU A 72 -5.70 -5.24 0.00
N LEU A 73 -5.69 -4.24 -0.89
CA LEU A 73 -6.34 -2.94 -0.62
C LEU A 73 -7.85 -3.05 -0.50
N LYS A 74 -8.48 -3.93 -1.30
CA LYS A 74 -9.92 -4.24 -1.20
C LYS A 74 -10.24 -4.96 0.12
N GLU A 75 -9.48 -5.99 0.46
CA GLU A 75 -9.67 -6.79 1.68
C GLU A 75 -9.51 -5.94 2.95
N THR A 76 -8.50 -5.09 2.98
CA THR A 76 -8.21 -4.23 4.15
C THR A 76 -9.07 -2.97 4.21
N GLY A 77 -9.76 -2.61 3.13
CA GLY A 77 -10.44 -1.32 3.00
C GLY A 77 -9.48 -0.12 3.02
N ALA A 78 -8.16 -0.34 2.85
CA ALA A 78 -7.13 0.67 3.06
C ALA A 78 -6.93 1.61 1.87
N GLY A 79 -7.57 1.34 0.73
CA GLY A 79 -7.36 2.20 -0.44
C GLY A 79 -7.92 1.67 -1.74
N LYS A 80 -7.42 2.23 -2.83
CA LYS A 80 -7.82 1.90 -4.20
C LYS A 80 -6.60 1.55 -5.05
N TYR A 81 -6.86 0.79 -6.10
CA TYR A 81 -5.86 0.44 -7.11
C TYR A 81 -6.27 0.96 -8.47
N ALA A 82 -5.29 1.38 -9.28
CA ALA A 82 -5.51 1.78 -10.66
C ALA A 82 -4.38 1.26 -11.55
N TRP A 83 -4.72 0.91 -12.78
CA TRP A 83 -3.69 0.62 -13.78
C TRP A 83 -2.94 1.91 -14.14
N ILE A 84 -1.60 1.88 -14.04
CA ILE A 84 -0.75 3.07 -14.18
C ILE A 84 -0.87 3.75 -15.56
N LYS A 85 -1.33 3.04 -16.60
CA LYS A 85 -1.56 3.60 -17.95
C LYS A 85 -2.98 4.14 -18.17
N ASP A 86 -3.89 3.94 -17.21
CA ASP A 86 -5.28 4.38 -17.32
C ASP A 86 -5.51 5.68 -16.53
N LYS A 87 -5.34 6.81 -17.21
CA LYS A 87 -5.47 8.15 -16.59
C LYS A 87 -6.87 8.42 -16.05
N ASP A 88 -7.91 7.92 -16.72
CA ASP A 88 -9.29 8.18 -16.32
C ASP A 88 -9.64 7.34 -15.08
N GLN A 89 -9.19 6.10 -15.02
CA GLN A 89 -9.29 5.27 -13.82
C GLN A 89 -8.56 5.91 -12.64
N ILE A 90 -7.34 6.42 -12.84
CA ILE A 90 -6.57 7.11 -11.79
C ILE A 90 -7.34 8.31 -11.26
N LYS A 91 -7.85 9.19 -12.13
CA LYS A 91 -8.66 10.36 -11.74
C LYS A 91 -9.89 9.96 -10.93
N MET A 92 -10.63 8.96 -11.43
CA MET A 92 -11.81 8.43 -10.75
C MET A 92 -11.47 7.94 -9.34
N LYS A 93 -10.38 7.15 -9.17
CA LYS A 93 -9.96 6.62 -7.89
C LYS A 93 -9.48 7.70 -6.91
N ILE A 94 -8.82 8.75 -7.41
CA ILE A 94 -8.45 9.92 -6.58
C ILE A 94 -9.72 10.60 -6.07
N ASN A 95 -10.68 10.86 -6.95
CA ASN A 95 -11.93 11.51 -6.56
C ASN A 95 -12.71 10.67 -5.53
N GLU A 96 -12.81 9.35 -5.74
CA GLU A 96 -13.42 8.44 -4.77
C GLU A 96 -12.77 8.58 -3.38
N LEU A 97 -11.42 8.61 -3.30
CA LEU A 97 -10.68 8.72 -2.04
C LEU A 97 -10.81 10.09 -1.36
N LEU A 98 -11.01 11.16 -2.14
CA LEU A 98 -11.16 12.52 -1.61
C LEU A 98 -12.58 12.84 -1.16
N THR A 99 -13.59 12.29 -1.84
CA THR A 99 -14.99 12.64 -1.61
C THR A 99 -15.69 11.70 -0.62
N ASP A 100 -15.30 10.43 -0.61
CA ASP A 100 -15.97 9.39 0.19
C ASP A 100 -15.12 9.00 1.41
N THR A 101 -14.96 9.94 2.32
CA THR A 101 -14.30 9.68 3.61
C THR A 101 -15.11 8.76 4.53
N SER A 102 -16.41 8.57 4.27
CA SER A 102 -17.31 7.73 5.08
C SER A 102 -17.19 6.24 4.72
N SER A 103 -16.80 5.90 3.48
CA SER A 103 -16.58 4.51 3.04
C SER A 103 -15.19 3.98 3.38
N PHE A 104 -14.31 4.85 3.89
CA PHE A 104 -12.95 4.49 4.24
C PHE A 104 -12.93 3.83 5.63
N SER A 105 -13.12 2.52 5.66
CA SER A 105 -13.08 1.73 6.90
C SER A 105 -11.93 0.73 6.85
N ILE A 106 -10.83 1.09 7.49
CA ILE A 106 -9.65 0.23 7.55
C ILE A 106 -9.91 -0.94 8.50
N GLN A 107 -9.78 -2.15 7.97
CA GLN A 107 -9.85 -3.39 8.73
C GLN A 107 -8.53 -3.63 9.48
N THR A 108 -8.38 -2.97 10.62
CA THR A 108 -7.12 -3.01 11.41
C THR A 108 -6.73 -4.43 11.84
N ASP A 109 -7.71 -5.31 12.06
CA ASP A 109 -7.44 -6.69 12.47
C ASP A 109 -6.87 -7.52 11.31
N ILE A 110 -7.30 -7.26 10.07
CA ILE A 110 -6.70 -7.86 8.88
C ILE A 110 -5.27 -7.36 8.71
N ILE A 111 -5.02 -6.06 8.89
CA ILE A 111 -3.67 -5.48 8.78
C ILE A 111 -2.72 -6.08 9.83
N LYS A 112 -3.19 -6.36 11.05
CA LYS A 112 -2.37 -6.99 12.09
C LYS A 112 -1.82 -8.35 11.69
N GLN A 113 -2.58 -9.13 10.88
CA GLN A 113 -2.14 -10.44 10.39
C GLN A 113 -0.88 -10.35 9.52
N TYR A 114 -0.65 -9.21 8.86
CA TYR A 114 0.56 -8.94 8.08
C TYR A 114 1.70 -8.35 8.91
N SER A 115 1.56 -8.28 10.25
CA SER A 115 2.66 -7.83 11.11
C SER A 115 3.76 -8.89 11.18
N ARG A 116 5.02 -8.44 11.35
CA ARG A 116 6.16 -9.37 11.52
C ARG A 116 5.92 -10.34 12.68
N ALA A 117 5.29 -9.88 13.76
CA ALA A 117 5.01 -10.72 14.94
C ALA A 117 4.04 -11.87 14.58
N GLU A 118 2.96 -11.59 13.86
CA GLU A 118 1.99 -12.63 13.45
C GLU A 118 2.58 -13.55 12.38
N THR A 119 3.36 -13.02 11.44
CA THR A 119 4.08 -13.85 10.46
C THR A 119 5.06 -14.79 11.15
N CYS A 120 5.82 -14.32 12.15
CA CYS A 120 6.72 -15.17 12.95
C CYS A 120 5.95 -16.26 13.71
N LYS A 121 4.81 -15.94 14.35
CA LYS A 121 3.98 -16.94 15.04
C LYS A 121 3.48 -18.01 14.07
N THR A 122 3.01 -17.61 12.89
CA THR A 122 2.57 -18.55 11.85
C THR A 122 3.70 -19.48 11.41
N LEU A 123 4.90 -18.95 11.15
CA LEU A 123 6.07 -19.74 10.79
C LEU A 123 6.45 -20.72 11.89
N LEU A 124 6.47 -20.29 13.15
CA LEU A 124 6.74 -21.16 14.29
C LEU A 124 5.72 -22.30 14.40
N SER A 125 4.44 -22.01 14.23
CA SER A 125 3.39 -23.03 14.28
C SER A 125 3.50 -24.06 13.15
N ILE A 126 3.95 -23.65 11.96
CA ILE A 126 4.20 -24.55 10.84
C ILE A 126 5.42 -25.43 11.13
N TYR A 127 6.48 -24.85 11.65
CA TYR A 127 7.70 -25.59 12.03
C TYR A 127 7.41 -26.65 13.09
N GLU A 128 6.69 -26.31 14.16
CA GLU A 128 6.31 -27.24 15.24
C GLU A 128 5.44 -28.40 14.70
N ARG A 129 4.47 -28.13 13.82
CA ARG A 129 3.66 -29.17 13.19
C ARG A 129 4.49 -30.08 12.29
N GLY A 130 5.48 -29.53 11.57
CA GLY A 130 6.38 -30.32 10.73
C GLY A 130 7.30 -31.24 11.52
N GLN A 131 7.66 -30.90 12.77
CA GLN A 131 8.45 -31.76 13.65
C GLN A 131 7.64 -32.96 14.18
N ILE A 132 6.34 -32.77 14.47
CA ILE A 132 5.45 -33.84 14.95
C ILE A 132 5.18 -34.88 13.89
N SER A 133 5.20 -34.51 12.60
CA SER A 133 4.97 -35.43 11.47
C SER A 133 6.18 -36.34 11.14
N ASN A 134 7.35 -36.07 11.69
CA ASN A 134 8.60 -36.81 11.47
C ASN A 134 9.04 -37.65 12.69
N SER A 135 8.19 -37.78 13.70
CA SER A 135 8.37 -38.61 14.90
C SER A 135 7.42 -39.80 14.85
#